data_9c724fc350bacc294353329b8a8bcbb7
#
_entry.id   9c724fc350bacc294353329b8a8bcbb7
#
_cell.length_a   1.000
_cell.length_b   1.000
_cell.length_c   1.000
_cell.angle_alpha   90.00
_cell.angle_beta   90.00
_cell.angle_gamma   90.00
#
_symmetry.space_group_name_H-M   'P 1'
#
loop_
_entity.id
_entity.type
_entity.pdbx_description
1 polymer ?
#
loop_
_entity_poly.entity_id
_entity_poly.type
_entity_poly.pdbx_seq_one_letter_code
_entity_poly.pdbx_strand_id
1 'polypeptide(L)'
;MPREAELSRNERDFIVQALGENIRLDGRKFDAFRDLDLSFGDEYGVADVKLGKTRVLARVSADVTAPFADRKFDGVFSISTEFSPMASPAFEVGRQTDAEIILSRILEKAIRRSGALDTESLCIVAGSKCFSVRADVHILDHDGGLIDASCIAVIAALQHFRRPDVSVEGEKVIVYSPREREPVALSMLHHPLCVTFSYYNNGETVLVDATMAEEQVREGEIIVTMNKFGELCQIAKYGGVPIDPVAVLQCTNVALNKVQALTKYIQGRLEEDAKKRDAGGLMAELSAENER
;
A
#
# COMPACT_ATOMS: atom_id res chain seq x y z
N MET A 1 -13.31 -20.69 17.65
CA MET A 1 -12.69 -19.75 16.69
C MET A 1 -11.37 -20.33 16.31
N PRO A 2 -11.08 -20.53 15.02
CA PRO A 2 -9.75 -20.89 14.59
C PRO A 2 -8.80 -19.76 14.98
N ARG A 3 -7.64 -20.11 15.54
CA ARG A 3 -6.58 -19.16 15.87
C ARG A 3 -5.44 -19.39 14.91
N GLU A 4 -4.64 -18.37 14.68
CA GLU A 4 -3.35 -18.56 14.01
C GLU A 4 -2.51 -19.58 14.81
N ALA A 5 -1.74 -20.39 14.07
CA ALA A 5 -0.85 -21.32 14.72
C ALA A 5 0.20 -20.56 15.53
N GLU A 6 0.17 -20.73 16.84
CA GLU A 6 1.18 -20.15 17.73
C GLU A 6 2.46 -21.00 17.68
N LEU A 7 3.60 -20.33 17.65
CA LEU A 7 4.91 -21.01 17.74
C LEU A 7 5.07 -21.72 19.08
N SER A 8 5.63 -22.92 19.04
CA SER A 8 6.03 -23.64 20.24
C SER A 8 7.15 -22.89 20.98
N ARG A 9 7.32 -23.18 22.28
CA ARG A 9 8.40 -22.58 23.08
C ARG A 9 9.76 -22.81 22.46
N ASN A 10 10.02 -24.04 22.01
CA ASN A 10 11.31 -24.40 21.44
C ASN A 10 11.58 -23.63 20.12
N GLU A 11 10.57 -23.43 19.30
CA GLU A 11 10.70 -22.62 18.07
C GLU A 11 10.97 -21.15 18.39
N ARG A 12 10.27 -20.58 19.38
CA ARG A 12 10.52 -19.20 19.83
C ARG A 12 11.94 -19.02 20.35
N ASP A 13 12.37 -19.91 21.25
CA ASP A 13 13.73 -19.85 21.82
C ASP A 13 14.80 -20.01 20.73
N PHE A 14 14.55 -20.90 19.77
CA PHE A 14 15.44 -21.09 18.62
C PHE A 14 15.54 -19.84 17.73
N ILE A 15 14.42 -19.21 17.41
CA ILE A 15 14.40 -17.96 16.61
C ILE A 15 15.17 -16.85 17.34
N VAL A 16 14.89 -16.65 18.63
CA VAL A 16 15.57 -15.61 19.43
C VAL A 16 17.08 -15.86 19.50
N GLN A 17 17.47 -17.11 19.70
CA GLN A 17 18.91 -17.49 19.75
C GLN A 17 19.58 -17.26 18.39
N ALA A 18 18.94 -17.69 17.28
CA ALA A 18 19.46 -17.49 15.92
C ALA A 18 19.64 -16.01 15.60
N LEU A 19 18.66 -15.16 15.97
CA LEU A 19 18.76 -13.72 15.79
C LEU A 19 19.86 -13.09 16.63
N GLY A 20 20.10 -13.60 17.85
CA GLY A 20 21.23 -13.19 18.68
C GLY A 20 22.60 -13.52 18.06
N GLU A 21 22.68 -14.57 17.24
CA GLU A 21 23.88 -14.97 16.47
C GLU A 21 23.94 -14.30 15.07
N ASN A 22 23.07 -13.32 14.79
CA ASN A 22 22.95 -12.62 13.50
C ASN A 22 22.56 -13.53 12.32
N ILE A 23 21.77 -14.57 12.59
CA ILE A 23 21.30 -15.51 11.58
C ILE A 23 19.76 -15.43 11.52
N ARG A 24 19.21 -15.22 10.30
CA ARG A 24 17.77 -15.37 10.03
C ARG A 24 17.47 -16.77 9.52
N LEU A 25 16.26 -17.27 9.79
CA LEU A 25 15.85 -18.61 9.35
C LEU A 25 15.84 -18.77 7.83
N ASP A 26 15.57 -17.69 7.11
CA ASP A 26 15.54 -17.64 5.65
C ASP A 26 16.90 -17.27 5.00
N GLY A 27 17.92 -17.04 5.80
CA GLY A 27 19.28 -16.71 5.35
C GLY A 27 19.45 -15.29 4.80
N ARG A 28 18.42 -14.43 4.87
CA ARG A 28 18.53 -13.02 4.45
C ARG A 28 19.34 -12.20 5.45
N LYS A 29 19.88 -11.07 4.98
CA LYS A 29 20.45 -10.04 5.85
C LYS A 29 19.32 -9.34 6.62
N PHE A 30 19.64 -8.74 7.78
CA PHE A 30 18.69 -8.07 8.64
C PHE A 30 17.99 -6.87 7.98
N ASP A 31 18.66 -6.23 7.04
CA ASP A 31 18.15 -5.09 6.28
C ASP A 31 17.53 -5.47 4.92
N ALA A 32 17.45 -6.75 4.57
CA ALA A 32 16.97 -7.20 3.27
C ALA A 32 15.45 -7.45 3.26
N PHE A 33 14.77 -6.94 2.22
CA PHE A 33 13.41 -7.34 1.89
C PHE A 33 13.37 -8.73 1.25
N ARG A 34 12.22 -9.40 1.34
CA ARG A 34 11.90 -10.57 0.52
C ARG A 34 11.79 -10.16 -0.95
N ASP A 35 11.80 -11.15 -1.82
CA ASP A 35 11.57 -10.91 -3.24
C ASP A 35 10.20 -10.27 -3.44
N LEU A 36 10.20 -9.13 -4.14
CA LEU A 36 9.01 -8.35 -4.45
C LEU A 36 8.63 -8.56 -5.91
N ASP A 37 7.41 -9.06 -6.15
CA ASP A 37 6.82 -9.12 -7.47
C ASP A 37 5.55 -8.26 -7.49
N LEU A 38 5.47 -7.36 -8.48
CA LEU A 38 4.35 -6.46 -8.69
C LEU A 38 3.79 -6.71 -10.08
N SER A 39 2.52 -7.04 -10.17
CA SER A 39 1.79 -7.18 -11.41
C SER A 39 0.51 -6.34 -11.40
N PHE A 40 0.10 -5.91 -12.60
CA PHE A 40 -1.13 -5.14 -12.77
C PHE A 40 -2.20 -6.01 -13.44
N GLY A 41 -3.46 -5.80 -13.04
CA GLY A 41 -4.60 -6.47 -13.67
C GLY A 41 -4.93 -5.90 -15.05
N ASP A 42 -5.84 -6.53 -15.76
CA ASP A 42 -6.31 -6.07 -17.08
C ASP A 42 -7.00 -4.69 -16.98
N GLU A 43 -7.73 -4.45 -15.88
CA GLU A 43 -8.35 -3.16 -15.60
C GLU A 43 -7.35 -2.20 -14.95
N TYR A 44 -7.46 -0.90 -15.26
CA TYR A 44 -6.70 0.13 -14.57
C TYR A 44 -7.09 0.21 -13.09
N GLY A 45 -6.08 0.37 -12.22
CA GLY A 45 -6.28 0.50 -10.79
C GLY A 45 -6.25 -0.81 -10.00
N VAL A 46 -5.88 -1.93 -10.64
CA VAL A 46 -5.68 -3.21 -9.96
C VAL A 46 -4.20 -3.51 -9.89
N ALA A 47 -3.68 -3.70 -8.67
CA ALA A 47 -2.29 -4.08 -8.41
C ALA A 47 -2.24 -5.32 -7.51
N ASP A 48 -1.51 -6.33 -7.91
CA ASP A 48 -1.24 -7.56 -7.17
C ASP A 48 0.23 -7.56 -6.76
N VAL A 49 0.46 -7.53 -5.46
CA VAL A 49 1.79 -7.48 -4.85
C VAL A 49 2.06 -8.79 -4.13
N LYS A 50 3.19 -9.41 -4.46
CA LYS A 50 3.73 -10.56 -3.74
C LYS A 50 5.05 -10.16 -3.08
N LEU A 51 5.10 -10.27 -1.76
CA LEU A 51 6.29 -10.04 -0.95
C LEU A 51 6.69 -11.38 -0.30
N GLY A 52 7.56 -12.12 -0.97
CA GLY A 52 7.81 -13.51 -0.63
C GLY A 52 6.55 -14.36 -0.77
N LYS A 53 6.01 -14.88 0.35
CA LYS A 53 4.76 -15.65 0.40
C LYS A 53 3.53 -14.77 0.68
N THR A 54 3.72 -13.56 1.18
CA THR A 54 2.62 -12.63 1.43
C THR A 54 2.08 -12.09 0.09
N ARG A 55 0.76 -12.14 -0.10
CA ARG A 55 0.11 -11.66 -1.33
C ARG A 55 -1.03 -10.72 -1.00
N VAL A 56 -1.01 -9.54 -1.60
CA VAL A 56 -1.97 -8.47 -1.39
C VAL A 56 -2.48 -7.94 -2.72
N LEU A 57 -3.79 -7.89 -2.87
CA LEU A 57 -4.46 -7.29 -4.02
C LEU A 57 -5.04 -5.94 -3.62
N ALA A 58 -4.68 -4.88 -4.31
CA ALA A 58 -5.31 -3.58 -4.18
C ALA A 58 -6.13 -3.25 -5.42
N ARG A 59 -7.36 -2.76 -5.22
CA ARG A 59 -8.24 -2.29 -6.29
C ARG A 59 -8.69 -0.87 -5.98
N VAL A 60 -8.50 0.03 -6.95
CA VAL A 60 -8.97 1.41 -6.87
C VAL A 60 -10.19 1.59 -7.75
N SER A 61 -11.22 2.22 -7.22
CA SER A 61 -12.45 2.58 -7.93
C SER A 61 -12.78 4.07 -7.71
N ALA A 62 -13.51 4.67 -8.64
CA ALA A 62 -13.96 6.06 -8.52
C ALA A 62 -15.41 6.19 -8.95
N ASP A 63 -16.21 6.79 -8.07
CA ASP A 63 -17.62 7.08 -8.29
C ASP A 63 -17.87 8.58 -8.14
N VAL A 64 -18.90 9.10 -8.84
CA VAL A 64 -19.32 10.50 -8.70
C VAL A 64 -20.34 10.61 -7.57
N THR A 65 -20.00 11.39 -6.54
CA THR A 65 -20.82 11.60 -5.34
C THR A 65 -20.95 13.09 -4.99
N ALA A 66 -21.74 13.41 -3.97
CA ALA A 66 -21.74 14.73 -3.39
C ALA A 66 -20.57 14.90 -2.40
N PRO A 67 -19.87 16.05 -2.39
CA PRO A 67 -18.82 16.32 -1.42
C PRO A 67 -19.39 16.46 -0.01
N PHE A 68 -18.52 16.34 1.01
CA PHE A 68 -18.90 16.64 2.38
C PHE A 68 -19.27 18.12 2.56
N ALA A 69 -20.26 18.41 3.40
CA ALA A 69 -20.79 19.77 3.60
C ALA A 69 -19.74 20.76 4.12
N ASP A 70 -18.77 20.30 4.88
CA ASP A 70 -17.65 21.06 5.44
C ASP A 70 -16.48 21.24 4.46
N ARG A 71 -16.40 20.40 3.41
CA ARG A 71 -15.32 20.40 2.39
C ARG A 71 -15.88 20.40 0.99
N LYS A 72 -16.42 21.51 0.57
CA LYS A 72 -17.14 21.66 -0.70
C LYS A 72 -16.25 21.60 -1.95
N PHE A 73 -14.95 21.80 -1.79
CA PHE A 73 -13.97 21.83 -2.89
C PHE A 73 -13.11 20.58 -2.97
N ASP A 74 -13.28 19.65 -2.02
CA ASP A 74 -12.49 18.43 -1.96
C ASP A 74 -13.31 17.24 -2.45
N GLY A 75 -12.62 16.29 -3.12
CA GLY A 75 -13.15 14.96 -3.34
C GLY A 75 -13.07 14.09 -2.11
N VAL A 76 -13.62 12.91 -2.20
CA VAL A 76 -13.59 11.91 -1.14
C VAL A 76 -12.54 10.86 -1.48
N PHE A 77 -11.65 10.57 -0.53
CA PHE A 77 -10.71 9.45 -0.63
C PHE A 77 -10.83 8.56 0.60
N SER A 78 -11.02 7.27 0.38
CA SER A 78 -11.14 6.25 1.43
C SER A 78 -10.30 5.03 1.12
N ILE A 79 -9.77 4.40 2.17
CA ILE A 79 -9.04 3.14 2.09
C ILE A 79 -9.79 2.12 2.93
N SER A 80 -10.10 0.98 2.35
CA SER A 80 -10.74 -0.16 3.01
C SER A 80 -9.79 -1.35 2.96
N THR A 81 -9.68 -2.08 4.06
CA THR A 81 -8.87 -3.29 4.14
C THR A 81 -9.76 -4.46 4.49
N GLU A 82 -9.54 -5.60 3.88
CA GLU A 82 -10.27 -6.83 4.14
C GLU A 82 -9.30 -8.01 4.23
N PHE A 83 -9.38 -8.73 5.35
CA PHE A 83 -8.65 -9.95 5.54
C PHE A 83 -9.47 -11.13 5.01
N SER A 84 -8.99 -11.72 3.93
CA SER A 84 -9.65 -12.88 3.31
C SER A 84 -9.42 -14.14 4.14
N PRO A 85 -10.43 -15.00 4.33
CA PRO A 85 -10.25 -16.34 4.90
C PRO A 85 -9.28 -17.22 4.09
N MET A 86 -8.97 -16.84 2.86
CA MET A 86 -7.95 -17.51 2.05
C MET A 86 -6.54 -17.30 2.63
N ALA A 87 -6.28 -16.15 3.23
CA ALA A 87 -4.96 -15.78 3.75
C ALA A 87 -4.62 -16.54 5.05
N SER A 88 -5.60 -16.72 5.92
CA SER A 88 -5.45 -17.50 7.16
C SER A 88 -6.79 -18.07 7.60
N PRO A 89 -6.82 -19.31 8.11
CA PRO A 89 -8.04 -19.88 8.69
C PRO A 89 -8.53 -19.12 9.95
N ALA A 90 -7.72 -18.24 10.51
CA ALA A 90 -8.10 -17.39 11.64
C ALA A 90 -9.01 -16.23 11.25
N PHE A 91 -9.05 -15.85 9.96
CA PHE A 91 -9.84 -14.73 9.48
C PHE A 91 -11.27 -15.18 9.12
N GLU A 92 -12.25 -14.47 9.65
CA GLU A 92 -13.67 -14.74 9.44
C GLU A 92 -14.27 -13.63 8.57
N VAL A 93 -15.11 -14.02 7.61
CA VAL A 93 -15.83 -13.07 6.76
C VAL A 93 -16.78 -12.20 7.60
N GLY A 94 -16.74 -10.89 7.38
CA GLY A 94 -17.65 -9.94 8.03
C GLY A 94 -17.31 -9.60 9.48
N ARG A 95 -16.21 -10.13 10.02
CA ARG A 95 -15.70 -9.77 11.34
C ARG A 95 -14.33 -9.13 11.24
N GLN A 96 -14.28 -7.85 11.50
CA GLN A 96 -13.01 -7.13 11.55
C GLN A 96 -12.17 -7.59 12.74
N THR A 97 -10.91 -7.88 12.49
CA THR A 97 -9.91 -8.17 13.53
C THR A 97 -9.22 -6.89 13.97
N ASP A 98 -8.63 -6.91 15.18
CA ASP A 98 -7.83 -5.76 15.66
C ASP A 98 -6.65 -5.46 14.72
N ALA A 99 -6.05 -6.49 14.15
CA ALA A 99 -4.96 -6.35 13.18
C ALA A 99 -5.42 -5.63 11.89
N GLU A 100 -6.61 -5.93 11.40
CA GLU A 100 -7.22 -5.28 10.24
C GLU A 100 -7.49 -3.79 10.51
N ILE A 101 -8.03 -3.48 11.70
CA ILE A 101 -8.28 -2.10 12.12
C ILE A 101 -6.97 -1.30 12.22
N ILE A 102 -5.92 -1.90 12.79
CA ILE A 102 -4.60 -1.28 12.91
C ILE A 102 -4.01 -1.03 11.52
N LEU A 103 -4.04 -2.03 10.63
CA LEU A 103 -3.55 -1.91 9.25
C LEU A 103 -4.27 -0.78 8.50
N SER A 104 -5.61 -0.75 8.53
CA SER A 104 -6.41 0.30 7.92
C SER A 104 -6.01 1.69 8.45
N ARG A 105 -5.81 1.84 9.76
CA ARG A 105 -5.42 3.09 10.39
C ARG A 105 -4.00 3.54 9.99
N ILE A 106 -3.08 2.61 9.84
CA ILE A 106 -1.71 2.90 9.40
C ILE A 106 -1.74 3.41 7.97
N LEU A 107 -2.41 2.69 7.06
CA LEU A 107 -2.54 3.09 5.66
C LEU A 107 -3.27 4.43 5.50
N GLU A 108 -4.34 4.66 6.26
CA GLU A 108 -5.05 5.93 6.26
C GLU A 108 -4.14 7.10 6.66
N LYS A 109 -3.32 6.94 7.70
CA LYS A 109 -2.36 7.96 8.12
C LYS A 109 -1.23 8.14 7.11
N ALA A 110 -0.70 7.02 6.60
CA ALA A 110 0.43 7.00 5.69
C ALA A 110 0.09 7.66 4.34
N ILE A 111 -1.10 7.44 3.80
CA ILE A 111 -1.46 7.82 2.44
C ILE A 111 -2.46 8.98 2.43
N ARG A 112 -3.60 8.85 3.11
CA ARG A 112 -4.65 9.87 3.07
C ARG A 112 -4.27 11.13 3.84
N ARG A 113 -3.79 10.99 5.08
CA ARG A 113 -3.47 12.15 5.94
C ARG A 113 -2.17 12.84 5.55
N SER A 114 -1.26 12.15 4.88
CA SER A 114 -0.06 12.76 4.32
C SER A 114 -0.36 13.64 3.09
N GLY A 115 -1.57 13.55 2.53
CA GLY A 115 -1.93 14.28 1.32
C GLY A 115 -1.26 13.71 0.06
N ALA A 116 -1.06 12.39 -0.01
CA ALA A 116 -0.45 11.74 -1.17
C ALA A 116 -1.26 11.96 -2.46
N LEU A 117 -2.59 11.93 -2.34
CA LEU A 117 -3.53 12.20 -3.43
C LEU A 117 -4.04 13.65 -3.31
N ASP A 118 -4.01 14.38 -4.41
CA ASP A 118 -4.60 15.70 -4.52
C ASP A 118 -6.14 15.58 -4.55
N THR A 119 -6.77 15.86 -3.41
CA THR A 119 -8.23 15.76 -3.26
C THR A 119 -8.96 16.92 -3.92
N GLU A 120 -8.32 18.07 -4.11
CA GLU A 120 -8.91 19.22 -4.81
C GLU A 120 -9.11 18.91 -6.30
N SER A 121 -8.19 18.18 -6.91
CA SER A 121 -8.28 17.75 -8.32
C SER A 121 -9.46 16.79 -8.59
N LEU A 122 -10.03 16.20 -7.55
CA LEU A 122 -11.21 15.32 -7.64
C LEU A 122 -12.55 16.11 -7.60
N CYS A 123 -12.53 17.41 -7.36
CA CYS A 123 -13.72 18.24 -7.40
C CYS A 123 -14.19 18.44 -8.85
N ILE A 124 -15.49 18.19 -9.12
CA ILE A 124 -16.09 18.40 -10.44
C ILE A 124 -16.89 19.72 -10.43
N VAL A 125 -17.83 19.84 -9.49
CA VAL A 125 -18.65 21.05 -9.27
C VAL A 125 -18.64 21.33 -7.78
N ALA A 126 -18.09 22.47 -7.38
CA ALA A 126 -17.96 22.87 -5.99
C ALA A 126 -19.29 22.80 -5.23
N GLY A 127 -19.31 22.07 -4.14
CA GLY A 127 -20.49 21.90 -3.29
C GLY A 127 -21.60 21.01 -3.85
N SER A 128 -21.48 20.47 -5.07
CA SER A 128 -22.51 19.66 -5.72
C SER A 128 -21.99 18.25 -6.06
N LYS A 129 -20.89 18.14 -6.79
CA LYS A 129 -20.38 16.84 -7.27
C LYS A 129 -18.86 16.77 -7.21
N CYS A 130 -18.37 15.62 -6.72
CA CYS A 130 -16.94 15.28 -6.70
C CYS A 130 -16.75 13.80 -7.01
N PHE A 131 -15.52 13.42 -7.33
CA PHE A 131 -15.13 12.02 -7.34
C PHE A 131 -14.92 11.50 -5.91
N SER A 132 -15.46 10.32 -5.64
CA SER A 132 -15.13 9.50 -4.48
C SER A 132 -14.22 8.38 -4.95
N VAL A 133 -12.94 8.46 -4.61
CA VAL A 133 -11.93 7.43 -4.89
C VAL A 133 -11.87 6.51 -3.70
N ARG A 134 -11.97 5.21 -3.94
CA ARG A 134 -11.88 4.18 -2.93
C ARG A 134 -10.80 3.17 -3.31
N ALA A 135 -9.90 2.89 -2.39
CA ALA A 135 -8.89 1.86 -2.51
C ALA A 135 -9.26 0.68 -1.60
N ASP A 136 -9.60 -0.45 -2.18
CA ASP A 136 -9.91 -1.68 -1.48
C ASP A 136 -8.69 -2.60 -1.50
N VAL A 137 -8.28 -3.06 -0.32
CA VAL A 137 -7.10 -3.90 -0.11
C VAL A 137 -7.55 -5.25 0.40
N HIS A 138 -7.29 -6.30 -0.36
CA HIS A 138 -7.61 -7.67 -0.01
C HIS A 138 -6.32 -8.45 0.26
N ILE A 139 -6.21 -9.00 1.47
CA ILE A 139 -5.10 -9.87 1.84
C ILE A 139 -5.44 -11.28 1.36
N LEU A 140 -4.65 -11.84 0.44
CA LEU A 140 -4.89 -13.15 -0.17
C LEU A 140 -4.03 -14.25 0.45
N ASP A 141 -2.82 -13.91 0.90
CA ASP A 141 -1.90 -14.80 1.60
C ASP A 141 -1.10 -14.02 2.64
N HIS A 142 -0.80 -14.63 3.78
CA HIS A 142 -0.21 -13.98 4.93
C HIS A 142 1.01 -14.74 5.49
N ASP A 143 2.19 -14.18 5.29
CA ASP A 143 3.45 -14.63 5.88
C ASP A 143 4.25 -13.45 6.48
N GLY A 144 3.57 -12.53 7.18
CA GLY A 144 4.16 -11.32 7.74
C GLY A 144 4.35 -10.19 6.72
N GLY A 145 4.76 -9.00 7.19
CA GLY A 145 5.03 -7.83 6.35
C GLY A 145 3.79 -7.23 5.68
N LEU A 146 2.60 -7.40 6.25
CA LEU A 146 1.33 -6.95 5.65
C LEU A 146 1.27 -5.44 5.41
N ILE A 147 1.86 -4.64 6.31
CA ILE A 147 1.82 -3.18 6.24
C ILE A 147 2.58 -2.69 5.00
N ASP A 148 3.79 -3.22 4.82
CA ASP A 148 4.67 -2.83 3.72
C ASP A 148 4.08 -3.28 2.38
N ALA A 149 3.63 -4.54 2.28
CA ALA A 149 2.99 -5.09 1.09
C ALA A 149 1.71 -4.34 0.70
N SER A 150 0.84 -4.04 1.69
CA SER A 150 -0.40 -3.30 1.46
C SER A 150 -0.14 -1.85 1.03
N CYS A 151 0.85 -1.18 1.64
CA CYS A 151 1.23 0.18 1.26
C CYS A 151 1.75 0.23 -0.18
N ILE A 152 2.62 -0.70 -0.57
CA ILE A 152 3.12 -0.83 -1.95
C ILE A 152 1.96 -1.07 -2.92
N ALA A 153 1.04 -1.99 -2.58
CA ALA A 153 -0.11 -2.32 -3.42
C ALA A 153 -1.02 -1.10 -3.66
N VAL A 154 -1.36 -0.35 -2.60
CA VAL A 154 -2.21 0.85 -2.70
C VAL A 154 -1.54 1.94 -3.53
N ILE A 155 -0.26 2.24 -3.28
CA ILE A 155 0.47 3.27 -4.04
C ILE A 155 0.62 2.87 -5.51
N ALA A 156 0.92 1.61 -5.81
CA ALA A 156 1.00 1.10 -7.18
C ALA A 156 -0.37 1.17 -7.89
N ALA A 157 -1.45 0.76 -7.20
CA ALA A 157 -2.81 0.81 -7.74
C ALA A 157 -3.28 2.24 -8.01
N LEU A 158 -3.00 3.20 -7.12
CA LEU A 158 -3.35 4.61 -7.31
C LEU A 158 -2.60 5.24 -8.51
N GLN A 159 -1.32 4.92 -8.69
CA GLN A 159 -0.53 5.40 -9.83
C GLN A 159 -0.99 4.77 -11.15
N HIS A 160 -1.42 3.51 -11.11
CA HIS A 160 -1.93 2.78 -12.27
C HIS A 160 -3.36 3.18 -12.63
N PHE A 161 -4.17 3.65 -11.67
CA PHE A 161 -5.58 3.98 -11.87
C PHE A 161 -5.78 5.15 -12.83
N ARG A 162 -6.84 5.07 -13.64
CA ARG A 162 -7.30 6.11 -14.54
C ARG A 162 -8.78 6.37 -14.29
N ARG A 163 -9.13 7.61 -13.93
CA ARG A 163 -10.52 8.03 -13.75
C ARG A 163 -11.17 8.34 -15.10
N PRO A 164 -12.50 8.13 -15.25
CA PRO A 164 -13.20 8.58 -16.44
C PRO A 164 -13.12 10.10 -16.59
N ASP A 165 -13.07 10.57 -17.84
CA ASP A 165 -13.18 11.99 -18.13
C ASP A 165 -14.63 12.47 -17.95
N VAL A 166 -14.78 13.73 -17.51
CA VAL A 166 -16.10 14.32 -17.25
C VAL A 166 -16.21 15.71 -17.86
N SER A 167 -17.38 16.03 -18.40
CA SER A 167 -17.71 17.41 -18.76
C SER A 167 -18.90 17.92 -17.96
N VAL A 168 -18.95 19.23 -17.78
CA VAL A 168 -20.00 19.91 -17.04
C VAL A 168 -20.79 20.77 -18.03
N GLU A 169 -22.06 20.42 -18.24
CA GLU A 169 -22.99 21.21 -19.06
C GLU A 169 -24.11 21.80 -18.16
N GLY A 170 -23.89 23.02 -17.71
CA GLY A 170 -24.76 23.65 -16.72
C GLY A 170 -24.72 22.94 -15.37
N GLU A 171 -25.82 22.34 -14.95
CA GLU A 171 -25.91 21.55 -13.70
C GLU A 171 -25.67 20.04 -13.92
N LYS A 172 -25.60 19.60 -15.17
CA LYS A 172 -25.43 18.17 -15.49
C LYS A 172 -23.95 17.82 -15.65
N VAL A 173 -23.53 16.76 -14.98
CA VAL A 173 -22.20 16.15 -15.15
C VAL A 173 -22.37 14.96 -16.08
N ILE A 174 -21.67 14.97 -17.20
CA ILE A 174 -21.61 13.88 -18.17
C ILE A 174 -20.31 13.14 -17.91
N VAL A 175 -20.42 11.85 -17.62
CA VAL A 175 -19.27 10.95 -17.43
C VAL A 175 -19.09 10.17 -18.73
N TYR A 176 -17.91 10.30 -19.35
CA TYR A 176 -17.60 9.61 -20.60
C TYR A 176 -17.09 8.19 -20.34
N SER A 177 -17.48 7.28 -21.22
CA SER A 177 -16.93 5.93 -21.17
C SER A 177 -15.46 5.92 -21.65
N PRO A 178 -14.65 4.94 -21.27
CA PRO A 178 -13.26 4.81 -21.76
C PRO A 178 -13.13 4.68 -23.28
N ARG A 179 -14.25 4.34 -23.97
CA ARG A 179 -14.32 4.26 -25.45
C ARG A 179 -14.57 5.58 -26.12
N GLU A 180 -15.13 6.55 -25.41
CA GLU A 180 -15.47 7.88 -25.94
C GLU A 180 -14.38 8.89 -25.70
N ARG A 181 -13.71 8.80 -24.53
CA ARG A 181 -12.58 9.67 -24.18
C ARG A 181 -11.54 8.91 -23.37
N GLU A 182 -10.29 9.32 -23.53
CA GLU A 182 -9.18 8.74 -22.80
C GLU A 182 -9.29 9.00 -21.31
N PRO A 183 -9.16 7.95 -20.46
CA PRO A 183 -9.24 8.10 -19.01
C PRO A 183 -8.05 8.89 -18.46
N VAL A 184 -8.30 9.74 -17.45
CA VAL A 184 -7.33 10.67 -16.87
C VAL A 184 -6.64 10.06 -15.66
N ALA A 185 -5.32 10.20 -15.56
CA ALA A 185 -4.56 9.78 -14.38
C ALA A 185 -4.96 10.58 -13.13
N LEU A 186 -4.80 9.96 -11.96
CA LEU A 186 -4.92 10.68 -10.68
C LEU A 186 -3.72 11.61 -10.47
N SER A 187 -3.99 12.78 -9.89
CA SER A 187 -2.94 13.71 -9.47
C SER A 187 -2.36 13.27 -8.12
N MET A 188 -1.19 12.62 -8.15
CA MET A 188 -0.46 12.23 -6.96
C MET A 188 0.62 13.26 -6.64
N LEU A 189 0.57 13.86 -5.44
CA LEU A 189 1.53 14.87 -4.99
C LEU A 189 2.86 14.23 -4.56
N HIS A 190 2.78 13.08 -3.88
CA HIS A 190 3.94 12.29 -3.48
C HIS A 190 3.56 10.81 -3.29
N HIS A 191 4.56 9.95 -3.13
CA HIS A 191 4.39 8.50 -3.04
C HIS A 191 4.97 8.01 -1.70
N PRO A 192 4.17 8.03 -0.61
CA PRO A 192 4.62 7.53 0.68
C PRO A 192 4.69 6.00 0.67
N LEU A 193 5.79 5.44 1.14
CA LEU A 193 5.96 4.00 1.30
C LEU A 193 6.32 3.70 2.75
N CYS A 194 5.74 2.62 3.27
CA CYS A 194 6.02 2.13 4.61
C CYS A 194 7.20 1.17 4.59
N VAL A 195 8.01 1.23 5.63
CA VAL A 195 9.04 0.24 5.95
C VAL A 195 8.88 -0.14 7.41
N THR A 196 8.60 -1.40 7.66
CA THR A 196 8.38 -1.94 9.00
C THR A 196 9.65 -2.56 9.54
N PHE A 197 10.01 -2.15 10.75
CA PHE A 197 11.14 -2.64 11.52
C PHE A 197 10.63 -3.40 12.74
N SER A 198 10.96 -4.69 12.84
CA SER A 198 10.71 -5.50 14.01
C SER A 198 11.97 -5.56 14.89
N TYR A 199 11.82 -5.43 16.20
CA TYR A 199 12.95 -5.44 17.10
C TYR A 199 12.85 -6.51 18.19
N TYR A 200 14.03 -6.95 18.62
CA TYR A 200 14.28 -8.08 19.53
C TYR A 200 15.39 -7.73 20.50
N ASN A 201 15.55 -8.52 21.55
CA ASN A 201 16.62 -8.37 22.55
C ASN A 201 16.71 -6.95 23.12
N ASN A 202 15.58 -6.44 23.62
CA ASN A 202 15.47 -5.08 24.17
C ASN A 202 15.89 -3.98 23.19
N GLY A 203 15.68 -4.19 21.88
CA GLY A 203 15.97 -3.21 20.84
C GLY A 203 17.39 -3.27 20.25
N GLU A 204 18.24 -4.21 20.68
CA GLU A 204 19.58 -4.37 20.11
C GLU A 204 19.56 -4.92 18.69
N THR A 205 18.61 -5.83 18.41
CA THR A 205 18.46 -6.45 17.09
C THR A 205 17.25 -5.89 16.39
N VAL A 206 17.46 -5.36 15.17
CA VAL A 206 16.39 -4.78 14.34
C VAL A 206 16.36 -5.48 12.98
N LEU A 207 15.17 -5.96 12.58
CA LEU A 207 14.93 -6.61 11.30
C LEU A 207 14.01 -5.78 10.42
N VAL A 208 14.28 -5.78 9.13
CA VAL A 208 13.37 -5.28 8.09
C VAL A 208 12.60 -6.45 7.51
N ASP A 209 11.31 -6.26 7.21
CA ASP A 209 10.45 -7.25 6.57
C ASP A 209 10.49 -8.61 7.27
N ALA A 210 9.97 -8.65 8.49
CA ALA A 210 9.90 -9.87 9.29
C ALA A 210 8.88 -10.87 8.68
N THR A 211 9.23 -12.17 8.75
CA THR A 211 8.30 -13.25 8.43
C THR A 211 7.25 -13.41 9.54
N MET A 212 6.15 -14.11 9.29
CA MET A 212 5.10 -14.35 10.29
C MET A 212 5.67 -14.97 11.59
N ALA A 213 6.60 -15.92 11.47
CA ALA A 213 7.25 -16.53 12.62
C ALA A 213 8.10 -15.52 13.42
N GLU A 214 8.85 -14.66 12.74
CA GLU A 214 9.61 -13.58 13.36
C GLU A 214 8.69 -12.53 14.00
N GLU A 215 7.56 -12.18 13.36
CA GLU A 215 6.57 -11.26 13.92
C GLU A 215 5.93 -11.76 15.22
N GLN A 216 5.67 -13.06 15.34
CA GLN A 216 5.12 -13.64 16.56
C GLN A 216 6.09 -13.62 17.76
N VAL A 217 7.39 -13.47 17.52
CA VAL A 217 8.44 -13.46 18.55
C VAL A 217 8.91 -12.03 18.86
N ARG A 218 8.60 -11.06 18.02
CA ARG A 218 9.05 -9.67 18.17
C ARG A 218 8.60 -9.05 19.49
N GLU A 219 9.41 -8.21 20.06
CA GLU A 219 9.09 -7.41 21.26
C GLU A 219 8.32 -6.14 20.91
N GLY A 220 8.39 -5.71 19.66
CA GLY A 220 7.65 -4.60 19.10
C GLY A 220 8.06 -4.26 17.69
N GLU A 221 7.42 -3.25 17.12
CA GLU A 221 7.68 -2.79 15.77
C GLU A 221 7.70 -1.27 15.68
N ILE A 222 8.47 -0.77 14.71
CA ILE A 222 8.44 0.63 14.28
C ILE A 222 8.14 0.65 12.79
N ILE A 223 7.16 1.45 12.41
CA ILE A 223 6.79 1.69 11.03
C ILE A 223 7.23 3.10 10.70
N VAL A 224 8.10 3.21 9.70
CA VAL A 224 8.57 4.48 9.16
C VAL A 224 7.97 4.63 7.77
N THR A 225 7.18 5.68 7.58
CA THR A 225 6.60 6.03 6.28
C THR A 225 7.25 7.29 5.77
N MET A 226 7.82 7.23 4.59
CA MET A 226 8.47 8.37 3.95
C MET A 226 8.34 8.31 2.43
N ASN A 227 8.58 9.45 1.79
CA ASN A 227 8.63 9.54 0.34
C ASN A 227 10.08 9.40 -0.18
N LYS A 228 10.23 9.34 -1.51
CA LYS A 228 11.55 9.22 -2.17
C LYS A 228 12.51 10.39 -1.90
N PHE A 229 11.99 11.54 -1.45
CA PHE A 229 12.78 12.74 -1.15
C PHE A 229 13.32 12.75 0.28
N GLY A 230 12.92 11.78 1.12
CA GLY A 230 13.31 11.69 2.51
C GLY A 230 12.39 12.46 3.47
N GLU A 231 11.25 12.96 2.98
CA GLU A 231 10.26 13.59 3.84
C GLU A 231 9.49 12.52 4.62
N LEU A 232 9.45 12.70 5.93
CA LEU A 232 8.83 11.78 6.85
C LEU A 232 7.33 12.05 6.95
N CYS A 233 6.51 11.10 6.50
CA CYS A 233 5.05 11.21 6.53
C CYS A 233 4.47 10.70 7.85
N GLN A 234 5.04 9.62 8.40
CA GLN A 234 4.58 9.00 9.64
C GLN A 234 5.70 8.21 10.30
N ILE A 235 5.76 8.26 11.63
CA ILE A 235 6.42 7.26 12.47
C ILE A 235 5.37 6.69 13.41
N ALA A 236 5.25 5.36 13.46
CA ALA A 236 4.38 4.68 14.40
C ALA A 236 5.17 3.56 15.09
N LYS A 237 5.04 3.47 16.41
CA LYS A 237 5.63 2.42 17.23
C LYS A 237 4.53 1.63 17.90
N TYR A 238 4.55 0.33 17.72
CA TYR A 238 3.65 -0.62 18.37
C TYR A 238 4.48 -1.65 19.16
N GLY A 239 3.93 -2.09 20.30
CA GLY A 239 4.62 -3.02 21.20
C GLY A 239 5.35 -2.33 22.37
N GLY A 240 5.70 -3.13 23.38
CA GLY A 240 5.95 -2.70 24.75
C GLY A 240 7.34 -2.16 25.06
N VAL A 241 8.39 -2.71 24.51
CA VAL A 241 9.77 -2.37 24.92
C VAL A 241 10.19 -1.00 24.37
N PRO A 242 10.83 -0.13 25.20
CA PRO A 242 11.37 1.14 24.73
C PRO A 242 12.57 0.90 23.80
N ILE A 243 12.75 1.79 22.82
CA ILE A 243 13.89 1.76 21.89
C ILE A 243 14.71 3.05 22.06
N ASP A 244 16.02 2.93 21.91
CA ASP A 244 16.95 4.06 21.89
C ASP A 244 16.60 5.00 20.71
N PRO A 245 16.50 6.32 20.92
CA PRO A 245 16.33 7.31 19.87
C PRO A 245 17.35 7.21 18.73
N VAL A 246 18.58 6.80 19.03
CA VAL A 246 19.63 6.60 18.01
C VAL A 246 19.26 5.45 17.07
N ALA A 247 18.70 4.36 17.60
CA ALA A 247 18.24 3.24 16.77
C ALA A 247 17.08 3.67 15.84
N VAL A 248 16.17 4.54 16.29
CA VAL A 248 15.10 5.09 15.46
C VAL A 248 15.67 5.90 14.29
N LEU A 249 16.71 6.74 14.54
CA LEU A 249 17.38 7.50 13.48
C LEU A 249 18.09 6.57 12.47
N GLN A 250 18.69 5.48 12.94
CA GLN A 250 19.27 4.48 12.04
C GLN A 250 18.20 3.81 11.18
N CYS A 251 17.06 3.44 11.76
CA CYS A 251 15.92 2.90 11.02
C CYS A 251 15.43 3.87 9.95
N THR A 252 15.35 5.18 10.21
CA THR A 252 14.94 6.16 9.19
C THR A 252 15.92 6.25 8.04
N ASN A 253 17.23 6.16 8.27
CA ASN A 253 18.23 6.13 7.21
C ASN A 253 18.14 4.86 6.35
N VAL A 254 17.92 3.71 6.97
CA VAL A 254 17.69 2.46 6.24
C VAL A 254 16.39 2.56 5.43
N ALA A 255 15.31 3.07 6.03
CA ALA A 255 14.03 3.27 5.36
C ALA A 255 14.17 4.13 4.10
N LEU A 256 14.92 5.23 4.14
CA LEU A 256 15.14 6.10 2.98
C LEU A 256 15.71 5.33 1.79
N ASN A 257 16.76 4.55 2.01
CA ASN A 257 17.37 3.75 0.95
C ASN A 257 16.39 2.72 0.36
N LYS A 258 15.58 2.08 1.24
CA LYS A 258 14.57 1.09 0.81
C LYS A 258 13.43 1.75 0.03
N VAL A 259 12.91 2.88 0.50
CA VAL A 259 11.84 3.63 -0.18
C VAL A 259 12.28 4.11 -1.55
N GLN A 260 13.51 4.59 -1.70
CA GLN A 260 14.04 4.98 -3.01
C GLN A 260 14.13 3.78 -3.98
N ALA A 261 14.61 2.64 -3.50
CA ALA A 261 14.68 1.42 -4.30
C ALA A 261 13.28 0.91 -4.70
N LEU A 262 12.34 0.87 -3.76
CA LEU A 262 10.95 0.47 -4.00
C LEU A 262 10.24 1.42 -4.97
N THR A 263 10.41 2.73 -4.82
CA THR A 263 9.82 3.72 -5.73
C THR A 263 10.31 3.52 -7.15
N LYS A 264 11.61 3.30 -7.33
CA LYS A 264 12.20 3.02 -8.65
C LYS A 264 11.67 1.72 -9.24
N TYR A 265 11.50 0.69 -8.42
CA TYR A 265 10.94 -0.59 -8.84
C TYR A 265 9.49 -0.43 -9.31
N ILE A 266 8.64 0.24 -8.54
CA ILE A 266 7.23 0.49 -8.90
C ILE A 266 7.14 1.28 -10.21
N GLN A 267 7.94 2.34 -10.37
CA GLN A 267 7.97 3.13 -11.60
C GLN A 267 8.38 2.28 -12.82
N GLY A 268 9.39 1.44 -12.68
CA GLY A 268 9.81 0.51 -13.76
C GLY A 268 8.70 -0.46 -14.16
N ARG A 269 7.99 -1.03 -13.18
CA ARG A 269 6.86 -1.94 -13.47
C ARG A 269 5.67 -1.23 -14.13
N LEU A 270 5.38 0.03 -13.74
CA LEU A 270 4.36 0.85 -14.39
C LEU A 270 4.71 1.16 -15.85
N GLU A 271 5.96 1.49 -16.13
CA GLU A 271 6.43 1.73 -17.51
C GLU A 271 6.38 0.46 -18.36
N GLU A 272 6.71 -0.70 -17.79
CA GLU A 272 6.59 -1.99 -18.47
C GLU A 272 5.13 -2.32 -18.80
N ASP A 273 4.20 -2.08 -17.87
CA ASP A 273 2.77 -2.31 -18.09
C ASP A 273 2.21 -1.33 -19.14
N ALA A 274 2.56 -0.05 -19.09
CA ALA A 274 2.19 0.93 -20.10
C ALA A 274 2.63 0.50 -21.50
N LYS A 275 3.89 0.07 -21.66
CA LYS A 275 4.40 -0.43 -22.93
C LYS A 275 3.65 -1.67 -23.42
N LYS A 276 3.25 -2.59 -22.53
CA LYS A 276 2.47 -3.79 -22.90
C LYS A 276 1.07 -3.42 -23.40
N ARG A 277 0.43 -2.43 -22.76
CA ARG A 277 -0.89 -1.94 -23.17
C ARG A 277 -0.84 -1.19 -24.49
N ASP A 278 0.17 -0.34 -24.69
CA ASP A 278 0.38 0.39 -25.95
C ASP A 278 0.71 -0.56 -27.12
N ALA A 279 1.46 -1.63 -26.88
CA ALA A 279 1.78 -2.63 -27.89
C ALA A 279 0.54 -3.41 -28.40
N GLY A 280 -0.59 -3.38 -27.66
CA GLY A 280 -1.88 -3.93 -28.08
C GLY A 280 -2.59 -3.14 -29.19
N GLY A 281 -2.06 -1.99 -29.61
CA GLY A 281 -2.54 -1.22 -30.76
C GLY A 281 -3.83 -0.44 -30.57
N LEU A 282 -4.50 -0.56 -29.43
CA LEU A 282 -5.78 0.11 -29.16
C LEU A 282 -5.64 1.63 -29.11
N MET A 283 -4.53 2.14 -28.60
CA MET A 283 -4.26 3.59 -28.53
C MET A 283 -3.86 4.14 -29.91
N ALA A 284 -3.17 3.36 -30.75
CA ALA A 284 -2.85 3.73 -32.12
C ALA A 284 -4.12 3.77 -33.00
N GLU A 285 -5.09 2.87 -32.80
CA GLU A 285 -6.38 2.90 -33.50
C GLU A 285 -7.24 4.08 -33.08
N LEU A 286 -7.32 4.42 -31.78
CA LEU A 286 -8.08 5.55 -31.28
C LEU A 286 -7.48 6.91 -31.71
N SER A 287 -6.15 7.02 -31.81
CA SER A 287 -5.51 8.22 -32.33
C SER A 287 -5.70 8.36 -33.85
N ALA A 288 -5.73 7.27 -34.60
CA ALA A 288 -5.95 7.28 -36.06
C ALA A 288 -7.39 7.67 -36.46
N GLU A 289 -8.38 7.40 -35.61
CA GLU A 289 -9.77 7.86 -35.83
C GLU A 289 -9.98 9.34 -35.57
N ASN A 290 -9.13 9.98 -34.76
CA ASN A 290 -9.21 11.43 -34.47
C ASN A 290 -8.53 12.33 -35.52
N GLU A 291 -7.81 11.77 -36.48
CA GLU A 291 -7.19 12.53 -37.59
C GLU A 291 -8.05 12.61 -38.88
N ARG A 292 -9.33 12.30 -38.78
CA ARG A 292 -10.25 12.42 -39.91
C ARG A 292 -11.32 13.46 -39.72
#